data_d1e136a43489f6b5a77652b44ffcf946
#
_entry.id   d1e136a43489f6b5a77652b44ffcf946
#
_cell.length_a   1.000
_cell.length_b   1.000
_cell.length_c   1.000
_cell.angle_alpha   90.00
_cell.angle_beta   90.00
_cell.angle_gamma   90.00
#
_symmetry.space_group_name_H-M   'P 1'
#
loop_
_entity.id
_entity.type
_entity.pdbx_description
1 polymer ?
#
loop_
_entity_poly.entity_id
_entity_poly.type
_entity_poly.pdbx_seq_one_letter_code
_entity_poly.pdbx_strand_id
1 'polypeptide(L)'
;MINPENIATKIRDFKFEVDISMMSIALKNLIDNAIKFSPNKKAIINANKEQIEIISLGEPLNFPLSYYTEAFSQEEKRSDGFGLGLYIVKTIVNLHGYKLDYKYEGGRNYFIINMVK
;
A
#
# COMPACT_ATOMS: atom_id res chain seq x y z
N MET A 1 -6.31 3.39 -14.78
CA MET A 1 -5.58 2.17 -15.17
C MET A 1 -4.11 2.32 -14.86
N ILE A 2 -3.49 1.30 -14.33
CA ILE A 2 -2.06 1.31 -14.02
C ILE A 2 -1.29 1.01 -15.30
N ASN A 3 -0.35 1.90 -15.64
CA ASN A 3 0.53 1.66 -16.77
C ASN A 3 1.66 0.72 -16.33
N PRO A 4 1.84 -0.46 -16.98
CA PRO A 4 2.89 -1.40 -16.58
C PRO A 4 4.30 -0.81 -16.56
N GLU A 5 4.57 0.20 -17.38
CA GLU A 5 5.88 0.88 -17.38
C GLU A 5 6.19 1.61 -16.08
N ASN A 6 5.15 1.91 -15.28
CA ASN A 6 5.31 2.59 -14.01
C ASN A 6 5.60 1.64 -12.85
N ILE A 7 5.67 0.34 -13.10
CA ILE A 7 5.82 -0.69 -12.07
C ILE A 7 7.10 -1.49 -12.31
N ALA A 8 7.98 -1.50 -11.31
CA ALA A 8 9.11 -2.42 -11.26
C ALA A 8 8.84 -3.47 -10.18
N THR A 9 9.03 -4.75 -10.50
CA THR A 9 8.67 -5.84 -9.59
C THR A 9 9.86 -6.72 -9.25
N LYS A 10 9.91 -7.18 -7.99
CA LYS A 10 10.83 -8.20 -7.50
C LYS A 10 9.99 -9.20 -6.70
N ILE A 11 9.60 -10.30 -7.33
CA ILE A 11 8.73 -11.30 -6.74
C ILE A 11 9.46 -12.64 -6.74
N ARG A 12 9.51 -13.28 -5.57
CA ARG A 12 10.08 -14.63 -5.41
C ARG A 12 8.95 -15.65 -5.40
N ASP A 13 9.24 -16.85 -5.86
CA ASP A 13 8.28 -17.95 -5.79
C ASP A 13 7.90 -18.22 -4.34
N PHE A 14 6.62 -18.06 -4.03
CA PHE A 14 6.06 -18.35 -2.73
C PHE A 14 4.56 -18.59 -2.84
N LYS A 15 4.00 -19.22 -1.80
CA LYS A 15 2.56 -19.39 -1.68
C LYS A 15 2.09 -18.83 -0.36
N PHE A 16 0.94 -18.17 -0.38
CA PHE A 16 0.26 -17.70 0.82
C PHE A 16 -1.24 -17.68 0.56
N GLU A 17 -2.02 -17.79 1.63
CA GLU A 17 -3.47 -17.81 1.50
C GLU A 17 -4.04 -16.41 1.44
N VAL A 18 -4.72 -16.10 0.34
CA VAL A 18 -5.40 -14.82 0.16
C VAL A 18 -6.67 -15.02 -0.64
N ASP A 19 -7.65 -14.16 -0.40
CA ASP A 19 -8.75 -13.96 -1.32
C ASP A 19 -8.23 -13.10 -2.47
N ILE A 20 -8.13 -13.67 -3.64
CA ILE A 20 -7.51 -13.01 -4.79
C ILE A 20 -8.26 -11.72 -5.15
N SER A 21 -9.58 -11.75 -5.12
CA SER A 21 -10.39 -10.57 -5.47
C SER A 21 -10.15 -9.43 -4.48
N MET A 22 -10.20 -9.72 -3.18
CA MET A 22 -9.99 -8.71 -2.14
C MET A 22 -8.55 -8.20 -2.14
N MET A 23 -7.59 -9.10 -2.21
CA MET A 23 -6.18 -8.70 -2.19
C MET A 23 -5.81 -7.89 -3.43
N SER A 24 -6.42 -8.17 -4.57
CA SER A 24 -6.22 -7.37 -5.79
C SER A 24 -6.70 -5.93 -5.58
N ILE A 25 -7.83 -5.74 -4.89
CA ILE A 25 -8.33 -4.39 -4.56
C ILE A 25 -7.33 -3.66 -3.66
N ALA A 26 -6.81 -4.34 -2.63
CA ALA A 26 -5.85 -3.74 -1.72
C ALA A 26 -4.56 -3.32 -2.44
N LEU A 27 -4.00 -4.23 -3.25
CA LEU A 27 -2.78 -3.96 -3.99
C LEU A 27 -2.97 -2.83 -5.01
N LYS A 28 -4.11 -2.84 -5.70
CA LYS A 28 -4.42 -1.77 -6.66
C LYS A 28 -4.46 -0.41 -5.98
N ASN A 29 -5.12 -0.31 -4.82
CA ASN A 29 -5.16 0.95 -4.07
C ASN A 29 -3.77 1.42 -3.64
N LEU A 30 -2.93 0.51 -3.14
CA LEU A 30 -1.57 0.86 -2.73
C LEU A 30 -0.72 1.31 -3.92
N ILE A 31 -0.81 0.60 -5.03
CA ILE A 31 -0.04 0.93 -6.24
C ILE A 31 -0.52 2.26 -6.84
N ASP A 32 -1.83 2.47 -6.93
CA ASP A 32 -2.38 3.72 -7.44
C ASP A 32 -1.93 4.92 -6.60
N ASN A 33 -1.95 4.78 -5.27
CA ASN A 33 -1.46 5.83 -4.38
C ASN A 33 0.04 6.07 -4.56
N ALA A 34 0.83 5.02 -4.67
CA ALA A 34 2.27 5.13 -4.88
C ALA A 34 2.59 5.91 -6.16
N ILE A 35 1.91 5.59 -7.24
CA ILE A 35 2.09 6.27 -8.52
C ILE A 35 1.60 7.72 -8.45
N LYS A 36 0.43 7.94 -7.87
CA LYS A 36 -0.20 9.27 -7.77
C LYS A 36 0.66 10.27 -7.01
N PHE A 37 1.25 9.84 -5.89
CA PHE A 37 1.99 10.74 -5.00
C PHE A 37 3.51 10.72 -5.23
N SER A 38 3.99 9.92 -6.17
CA SER A 38 5.41 9.88 -6.52
C SER A 38 5.72 10.92 -7.59
N PRO A 39 6.78 11.74 -7.43
CA PRO A 39 7.19 12.71 -8.46
C PRO A 39 7.50 12.08 -9.79
N ASN A 40 8.05 10.87 -9.80
CA ASN A 40 8.41 10.15 -11.02
C ASN A 40 7.30 9.21 -11.52
N LYS A 41 6.15 9.17 -10.85
CA LYS A 41 4.99 8.35 -11.21
C LYS A 41 5.31 6.86 -11.32
N LYS A 42 6.16 6.35 -10.42
CA LYS A 42 6.63 4.96 -10.43
C LYS A 42 6.45 4.33 -9.05
N ALA A 43 6.20 3.02 -9.07
CA ALA A 43 6.16 2.20 -7.87
C ALA A 43 7.05 0.98 -8.05
N ILE A 44 7.66 0.54 -6.95
CA ILE A 44 8.45 -0.69 -6.89
C ILE A 44 7.70 -1.66 -5.99
N ILE A 45 7.55 -2.89 -6.44
CA ILE A 45 6.90 -3.95 -5.67
C ILE A 45 7.93 -5.01 -5.34
N ASN A 46 8.17 -5.22 -4.03
CA ASN A 46 8.97 -6.34 -3.52
C ASN A 46 8.03 -7.30 -2.82
N ALA A 47 8.08 -8.58 -3.16
CA ALA A 47 7.24 -9.58 -2.54
C ALA A 47 8.03 -10.85 -2.23
N ASN A 48 7.79 -11.40 -1.05
CA ASN A 48 8.31 -12.70 -0.64
C ASN A 48 7.26 -13.35 0.27
N LYS A 49 7.57 -14.52 0.85
CA LYS A 49 6.62 -15.26 1.68
C LYS A 49 6.23 -14.57 2.99
N GLU A 50 6.96 -13.54 3.39
CA GLU A 50 6.74 -12.84 4.66
C GLU A 50 6.01 -11.52 4.48
N GLN A 51 6.26 -10.83 3.37
CA GLN A 51 5.69 -9.50 3.18
C GLN A 51 5.60 -9.09 1.72
N ILE A 52 4.72 -8.13 1.46
CA ILE A 52 4.63 -7.42 0.19
C ILE A 52 4.88 -5.94 0.48
N GLU A 53 5.87 -5.36 -0.21
CA GLU A 53 6.19 -3.94 -0.06
C GLU A 53 5.85 -3.19 -1.34
N ILE A 54 5.14 -2.06 -1.17
CA ILE A 54 4.90 -1.12 -2.26
C ILE A 54 5.72 0.12 -1.93
N ILE A 55 6.70 0.43 -2.77
CA ILE A 55 7.70 1.45 -2.51
C ILE A 55 7.61 2.56 -3.55
N SER A 56 7.66 3.80 -3.12
CA SER A 56 7.68 4.95 -4.03
C SER A 56 8.55 6.06 -3.48
N LEU A 57 9.18 6.82 -4.39
CA LEU A 57 9.87 8.05 -4.04
C LEU A 57 8.87 9.13 -3.69
N GLY A 58 9.21 10.03 -2.79
CA GLY A 58 8.38 11.18 -2.49
C GLY A 58 8.50 11.63 -1.05
N GLU A 59 7.65 12.58 -0.69
CA GLU A 59 7.57 13.09 0.67
C GLU A 59 6.89 12.08 1.59
N PRO A 60 7.20 12.08 2.90
CA PRO A 60 6.53 11.20 3.83
C PRO A 60 5.06 11.57 4.03
N LEU A 61 4.29 10.66 4.59
CA LEU A 61 2.94 10.97 5.04
C LEU A 61 2.98 12.12 6.05
N ASN A 62 2.00 13.01 5.99
CA ASN A 62 1.89 14.14 6.93
C ASN A 62 1.49 13.71 8.33
N PHE A 63 0.82 12.57 8.45
CA PHE A 63 0.29 12.04 9.70
C PHE A 63 0.62 10.56 9.84
N PRO A 64 0.50 9.99 11.05
CA PRO A 64 0.70 8.54 11.24
C PRO A 64 -0.26 7.73 10.37
N LEU A 65 0.12 6.50 10.04
CA LEU A 65 -0.69 5.61 9.21
C LEU A 65 -2.13 5.47 9.75
N SER A 66 -2.29 5.38 11.07
CA SER A 66 -3.61 5.25 11.70
C SER A 66 -4.56 6.38 11.35
N TYR A 67 -4.05 7.58 11.11
CA TYR A 67 -4.87 8.71 10.68
C TYR A 67 -5.60 8.40 9.37
N TYR A 68 -4.91 7.74 8.44
CA TYR A 68 -5.46 7.46 7.10
C TYR A 68 -6.32 6.20 7.05
N THR A 69 -6.23 5.35 8.07
CA THR A 69 -6.87 4.03 8.06
C THR A 69 -8.08 3.91 8.98
N GLU A 70 -8.46 4.98 9.65
CA GLU A 70 -9.65 5.01 10.50
C GLU A 70 -10.86 5.55 9.75
N ALA A 71 -11.97 4.79 9.79
CA ALA A 71 -13.15 5.09 8.97
C ALA A 71 -13.84 6.40 9.34
N PHE A 72 -13.89 6.71 10.63
CA PHE A 72 -14.70 7.84 11.13
C PHE A 72 -14.12 9.23 10.80
N SER A 73 -12.91 9.31 10.29
CA SER A 73 -12.27 10.60 9.96
C SER A 73 -12.00 10.75 8.45
N GLN A 74 -12.66 9.96 7.61
CA GLN A 74 -12.35 9.92 6.18
C GLN A 74 -12.64 11.24 5.44
N GLU A 75 -13.67 11.97 5.83
CA GLU A 75 -13.97 13.25 5.15
C GLU A 75 -12.84 14.25 5.31
N GLU A 76 -12.28 14.36 6.51
CA GLU A 76 -11.15 15.25 6.77
C GLU A 76 -9.90 14.83 5.99
N LYS A 77 -9.73 13.54 5.80
CA LYS A 77 -8.55 12.98 5.14
C LYS A 77 -8.55 13.19 3.63
N ARG A 78 -9.69 13.49 3.03
CA ARG A 78 -9.78 13.72 1.59
C ARG A 78 -8.90 14.88 1.12
N SER A 79 -8.66 15.86 1.98
CA SER A 79 -7.80 16.99 1.65
C SER A 79 -6.36 16.57 1.38
N ASP A 80 -5.92 15.43 1.94
CA ASP A 80 -4.59 14.87 1.70
C ASP A 80 -4.53 14.01 0.43
N GLY A 81 -5.66 13.79 -0.23
CA GLY A 81 -5.70 13.06 -1.50
C GLY A 81 -5.74 11.55 -1.39
N PHE A 82 -5.78 10.98 -0.18
CA PHE A 82 -5.82 9.52 -0.01
C PHE A 82 -7.23 8.94 -0.02
N GLY A 83 -8.25 9.75 0.29
CA GLY A 83 -9.63 9.29 0.28
C GLY A 83 -9.85 8.09 1.17
N LEU A 84 -10.56 7.09 0.66
CA LEU A 84 -10.86 5.84 1.38
C LEU A 84 -9.85 4.73 1.12
N GLY A 85 -8.89 4.94 0.20
CA GLY A 85 -8.01 3.88 -0.28
C GLY A 85 -7.27 3.14 0.82
N LEU A 86 -6.61 3.86 1.72
CA LEU A 86 -5.83 3.22 2.79
C LEU A 86 -6.71 2.57 3.86
N TYR A 87 -7.90 3.10 4.10
CA TYR A 87 -8.86 2.44 4.98
C TYR A 87 -9.30 1.09 4.39
N ILE A 88 -9.61 1.06 3.11
CA ILE A 88 -9.98 -0.18 2.40
C ILE A 88 -8.84 -1.19 2.46
N VAL A 89 -7.60 -0.76 2.21
CA VAL A 89 -6.43 -1.63 2.28
C VAL A 89 -6.30 -2.26 3.66
N LYS A 90 -6.36 -1.45 4.71
CA LYS A 90 -6.25 -1.96 6.08
C LYS A 90 -7.34 -2.97 6.41
N THR A 91 -8.58 -2.69 6.00
CA THR A 91 -9.70 -3.59 6.22
C THR A 91 -9.44 -4.95 5.59
N ILE A 92 -9.03 -4.96 4.33
CA ILE A 92 -8.75 -6.20 3.59
C ILE A 92 -7.59 -6.97 4.23
N VAL A 93 -6.50 -6.27 4.51
CA VAL A 93 -5.30 -6.88 5.11
C VAL A 93 -5.65 -7.52 6.47
N ASN A 94 -6.41 -6.80 7.30
CA ASN A 94 -6.83 -7.31 8.60
C ASN A 94 -7.76 -8.53 8.50
N LEU A 95 -8.65 -8.56 7.50
CA LEU A 95 -9.52 -9.71 7.26
C LEU A 95 -8.72 -10.99 6.95
N HIS A 96 -7.52 -10.84 6.41
CA HIS A 96 -6.62 -11.97 6.14
C HIS A 96 -5.79 -12.38 7.36
N GLY A 97 -5.92 -11.65 8.46
CA GLY A 97 -5.07 -11.86 9.63
C GLY A 97 -3.65 -11.32 9.44
N TYR A 98 -3.47 -10.48 8.45
CA TYR A 98 -2.20 -9.83 8.16
C TYR A 98 -2.18 -8.42 8.73
N LYS A 99 -1.06 -7.72 8.60
CA LYS A 99 -0.89 -6.38 9.15
C LYS A 99 -0.38 -5.43 8.09
N LEU A 100 -0.97 -4.22 8.04
CA LEU A 100 -0.48 -3.13 7.20
C LEU A 100 0.45 -2.25 8.02
N ASP A 101 1.67 -2.06 7.54
CA ASP A 101 2.67 -1.20 8.14
C ASP A 101 3.12 -0.13 7.15
N TYR A 102 3.71 0.93 7.67
CA TYR A 102 4.27 2.01 6.87
C TYR A 102 5.60 2.45 7.46
N LYS A 103 6.57 2.74 6.60
CA LYS A 103 7.79 3.43 7.01
C LYS A 103 8.25 4.39 5.92
N TYR A 104 9.03 5.37 6.32
CA TYR A 104 9.70 6.29 5.40
C TYR A 104 11.19 6.21 5.63
N GLU A 105 11.96 5.98 4.58
CA GLU A 105 13.40 5.80 4.68
C GLU A 105 14.06 6.15 3.35
N GLY A 106 15.14 6.93 3.40
CA GLY A 106 15.91 7.24 2.20
C GLY A 106 15.13 7.95 1.12
N GLY A 107 14.17 8.81 1.47
CA GLY A 107 13.34 9.52 0.50
C GLY A 107 12.24 8.67 -0.11
N ARG A 108 11.95 7.51 0.48
CA ARG A 108 10.98 6.57 -0.05
C ARG A 108 9.91 6.21 0.97
N ASN A 109 8.69 6.09 0.48
CA ASN A 109 7.54 5.59 1.23
C ASN A 109 7.43 4.08 1.02
N TYR A 110 7.29 3.33 2.12
CA TYR A 110 7.10 1.89 2.10
C TYR A 110 5.75 1.56 2.73
N PHE A 111 4.83 1.04 1.95
CA PHE A 111 3.60 0.42 2.47
C PHE A 111 3.81 -1.09 2.45
N ILE A 112 3.67 -1.71 3.61
CA ILE A 112 4.07 -3.10 3.80
C ILE A 112 2.89 -3.92 4.28
N ILE A 113 2.55 -4.97 3.53
CA ILE A 113 1.59 -5.98 3.99
C ILE A 113 2.43 -7.09 4.61
N ASN A 114 2.37 -7.20 5.94
CA ASN A 114 3.10 -8.21 6.67
C ASN A 114 2.22 -9.45 6.81
N MET A 115 2.67 -10.56 6.24
CA MET A 115 1.92 -11.81 6.16
C MET A 115 2.38 -12.85 7.19
N VAL A 116 3.30 -12.49 8.05
CA VAL A 116 3.70 -13.36 9.17
C VAL A 116 2.62 -13.26 10.25
N LYS A 117 2.02 -14.39 10.57
CA LYS A 117 0.95 -14.46 11.58
C LYS A 117 1.49 -14.87 12.93
#